data_7bb8aa8e5a214027d167928bf7ceba58
#
_entry.id   7bb8aa8e5a214027d167928bf7ceba58
#
_cell.length_a   1.000
_cell.length_b   1.000
_cell.length_c   1.000
_cell.angle_alpha   90.00
_cell.angle_beta   90.00
_cell.angle_gamma   90.00
#
_symmetry.space_group_name_H-M   'P 1'
#
loop_
_entity.id
_entity.type
_entity.pdbx_description
1 polymer ?
#
loop_
_entity_poly.entity_id
_entity_poly.type
_entity_poly.pdbx_seq_one_letter_code
_entity_poly.pdbx_strand_id
1 'polypeptide(L)'
;MQPVSKTIFLCCTMDTKSREGFYLKEQLESYGHKVHIIDMGLKKSNSSGVYLTQAQVAGPYYKQVVSCNVRSEASSYMVRGLKAVIRQLYADGQLDGIIAIGGSGGTTMASAAMHELPLGVPKVVVTTMASGNTLPYVQGEDLLLSLIHI
;
A
#
# COMPACT_ATOMS: atom_id res chain seq x y z
N MET A 1 -21.34 16.91 -15.06
CA MET A 1 -21.49 15.79 -14.11
C MET A 1 -20.27 15.80 -13.16
N GLN A 2 -20.49 15.97 -11.88
CA GLN A 2 -19.40 15.91 -10.93
C GLN A 2 -18.92 14.46 -10.79
N PRO A 3 -17.60 14.21 -10.75
CA PRO A 3 -17.10 12.86 -10.53
C PRO A 3 -17.57 12.35 -9.16
N VAL A 4 -17.98 11.09 -9.12
CA VAL A 4 -18.38 10.44 -7.87
C VAL A 4 -17.16 10.28 -6.99
N SER A 5 -17.22 10.80 -5.75
CA SER A 5 -16.15 10.61 -4.76
C SER A 5 -15.99 9.13 -4.41
N LYS A 6 -14.77 8.65 -4.45
CA LYS A 6 -14.38 7.27 -4.11
C LYS A 6 -13.41 7.27 -2.94
N THR A 7 -13.43 6.21 -2.15
CA THR A 7 -12.47 6.00 -1.07
C THR A 7 -11.32 5.16 -1.56
N ILE A 8 -10.13 5.76 -1.57
CA ILE A 8 -8.89 5.15 -2.04
C ILE A 8 -7.97 4.91 -0.84
N PHE A 9 -7.47 3.70 -0.69
CA PHE A 9 -6.44 3.39 0.29
C PHE A 9 -5.07 3.46 -0.35
N LEU A 10 -4.18 4.24 0.27
CA LEU A 10 -2.81 4.46 -0.20
C LEU A 10 -1.85 3.71 0.72
N CYS A 11 -1.29 2.61 0.22
CA CYS A 11 -0.24 1.87 0.92
C CYS A 11 1.12 2.52 0.67
N CYS A 12 1.81 2.87 1.74
CA CYS A 12 3.09 3.57 1.66
C CYS A 12 4.03 3.10 2.77
N THR A 13 5.31 2.97 2.45
CA THR A 13 6.36 2.77 3.46
C THR A 13 6.73 4.13 4.06
N MET A 14 6.02 4.54 5.11
CA MET A 14 6.15 5.89 5.69
C MET A 14 7.51 6.14 6.33
N ASP A 15 8.25 5.09 6.64
CA ASP A 15 9.64 5.18 7.11
C ASP A 15 10.61 5.68 6.04
N THR A 16 10.30 5.51 4.76
CA THR A 16 11.18 5.86 3.63
C THR A 16 10.56 6.76 2.57
N LYS A 17 9.24 6.79 2.45
CA LYS A 17 8.49 7.44 1.36
C LYS A 17 7.37 8.37 1.85
N SER A 18 7.48 8.90 3.06
CA SER A 18 6.41 9.74 3.64
C SER A 18 6.08 10.98 2.80
N ARG A 19 7.09 11.65 2.25
CA ARG A 19 6.89 12.85 1.42
C ARG A 19 6.10 12.52 0.17
N GLU A 20 6.49 11.47 -0.53
CA GLU A 20 5.82 11.00 -1.74
C GLU A 20 4.41 10.50 -1.44
N GLY A 21 4.22 9.82 -0.30
CA GLY A 21 2.92 9.34 0.15
C GLY A 21 1.95 10.50 0.43
N PHE A 22 2.36 11.51 1.16
CA PHE A 22 1.52 12.69 1.42
C PHE A 22 1.25 13.49 0.16
N TYR A 23 2.24 13.66 -0.71
CA TYR A 23 2.05 14.32 -2.00
C TYR A 23 1.00 13.61 -2.86
N LEU A 24 1.11 12.29 -2.98
CA LEU A 24 0.16 11.49 -3.76
C LEU A 24 -1.25 11.56 -3.15
N LYS A 25 -1.36 11.51 -1.83
CA LYS A 25 -2.64 11.71 -1.14
C LYS A 25 -3.27 13.04 -1.52
N GLU A 26 -2.51 14.14 -1.43
CA GLU A 26 -2.98 15.48 -1.76
C GLU A 26 -3.44 15.58 -3.22
N GLN A 27 -2.69 14.98 -4.16
CA GLN A 27 -3.07 14.96 -5.56
C GLN A 27 -4.39 14.22 -5.78
N LEU A 28 -4.55 13.04 -5.22
CA LEU A 28 -5.79 12.26 -5.35
C LEU A 28 -6.99 12.98 -4.72
N GLU A 29 -6.79 13.63 -3.58
CA GLU A 29 -7.83 14.42 -2.93
C GLU A 29 -8.23 15.65 -3.76
N SER A 30 -7.31 16.25 -4.52
CA SER A 30 -7.61 17.36 -5.42
C SER A 30 -8.56 16.97 -6.55
N TYR A 31 -8.66 15.68 -6.88
CA TYR A 31 -9.63 15.13 -7.83
C TYR A 31 -10.98 14.76 -7.18
N GLY A 32 -11.16 15.06 -5.90
CA GLY A 32 -12.43 14.85 -5.21
C GLY A 32 -12.57 13.48 -4.54
N HIS A 33 -11.50 12.70 -4.45
CA HIS A 33 -11.51 11.42 -3.77
C HIS A 33 -11.16 11.55 -2.29
N LYS A 34 -11.59 10.59 -1.50
CA LYS A 34 -11.19 10.44 -0.10
C LYS A 34 -10.01 9.46 -0.03
N VAL A 35 -8.91 9.86 0.59
CA VAL A 35 -7.69 9.06 0.59
C VAL A 35 -7.23 8.77 2.02
N HIS A 36 -7.00 7.50 2.30
CA HIS A 36 -6.52 7.02 3.58
C HIS A 36 -5.16 6.33 3.43
N ILE A 37 -4.14 6.83 4.14
CA ILE A 37 -2.81 6.22 4.14
C ILE A 37 -2.76 5.03 5.08
N ILE A 38 -2.26 3.91 4.57
CA ILE A 38 -1.90 2.70 5.31
C ILE A 38 -0.37 2.64 5.38
N ASP A 39 0.19 2.72 6.58
CA ASP A 39 1.64 2.62 6.78
C ASP A 39 2.08 1.15 6.80
N MET A 40 2.75 0.73 5.74
CA MET A 40 3.34 -0.60 5.62
C MET A 40 4.87 -0.59 5.83
N GLY A 41 5.41 0.44 6.49
CA GLY A 41 6.84 0.55 6.79
C GLY A 41 7.32 -0.54 7.74
N LEU A 42 8.60 -0.85 7.68
CA LEU A 42 9.21 -1.88 8.54
C LEU A 42 9.97 -1.28 9.73
N LYS A 43 10.36 -0.02 9.62
CA LYS A 43 11.04 0.73 10.67
C LYS A 43 10.10 1.76 11.27
N LYS A 44 10.42 2.18 12.50
CA LYS A 44 9.64 3.20 13.18
C LYS A 44 9.55 4.48 12.34
N SER A 45 8.35 4.97 12.15
CA SER A 45 8.06 6.21 11.44
C SER A 45 7.14 7.11 12.26
N ASN A 46 7.03 8.37 11.84
CA ASN A 46 6.03 9.27 12.41
C ASN A 46 4.65 8.87 11.88
N SER A 47 3.75 8.50 12.78
CA SER A 47 2.38 8.07 12.47
C SER A 47 1.40 9.23 12.27
N SER A 48 1.86 10.48 12.32
CA SER A 48 0.98 11.63 12.13
C SER A 48 0.43 11.68 10.71
N GLY A 49 -0.88 11.84 10.58
CA GLY A 49 -1.55 11.95 9.28
C GLY A 49 -1.81 10.64 8.55
N VAL A 50 -1.53 9.49 9.15
CA VAL A 50 -1.89 8.17 8.58
C VAL A 50 -3.22 7.69 9.15
N TYR A 51 -3.95 6.93 8.33
CA TYR A 51 -5.22 6.31 8.75
C TYR A 51 -4.99 5.05 9.58
N LEU A 52 -4.07 4.19 9.13
CA LEU A 52 -3.62 3.01 9.88
C LEU A 52 -2.11 3.08 10.08
N THR A 53 -1.69 3.03 11.33
CA THR A 53 -0.28 3.01 11.70
C THR A 53 0.36 1.66 11.39
N GLN A 54 1.69 1.62 11.31
CA GLN A 54 2.45 0.39 11.16
C GLN A 54 2.00 -0.71 12.14
N ALA A 55 1.81 -0.34 13.41
CA ALA A 55 1.38 -1.29 14.43
C ALA A 55 -0.03 -1.86 14.16
N GLN A 56 -0.94 -1.01 13.73
CA GLN A 56 -2.30 -1.42 13.38
C GLN A 56 -2.33 -2.32 12.14
N VAL A 57 -1.51 -2.01 11.13
CA VAL A 57 -1.40 -2.82 9.90
C VAL A 57 -0.79 -4.18 10.19
N ALA A 58 0.34 -4.21 10.89
CA ALA A 58 1.01 -5.46 11.25
C ALA A 58 0.17 -6.30 12.22
N GLY A 59 -0.65 -5.65 13.06
CA GLY A 59 -1.56 -6.33 13.99
C GLY A 59 -0.84 -7.32 14.89
N PRO A 60 -1.26 -8.60 14.91
CA PRO A 60 -0.64 -9.61 15.77
C PRO A 60 0.83 -9.91 15.40
N TYR A 61 1.29 -9.48 14.23
CA TYR A 61 2.67 -9.68 13.76
C TYR A 61 3.59 -8.50 14.06
N TYR A 62 3.11 -7.45 14.69
CA TYR A 62 3.89 -6.21 14.91
C TYR A 62 5.21 -6.47 15.63
N LYS A 63 5.18 -7.31 16.65
CA LYS A 63 6.38 -7.66 17.42
C LYS A 63 7.47 -8.28 16.55
N GLN A 64 7.09 -9.19 15.65
CA GLN A 64 8.00 -9.82 14.70
C GLN A 64 8.53 -8.81 13.66
N VAL A 65 7.67 -7.92 13.16
CA VAL A 65 8.08 -6.88 12.20
C VAL A 65 9.19 -6.01 12.78
N VAL A 66 9.02 -5.51 14.01
CA VAL A 66 9.97 -4.55 14.61
C VAL A 66 11.21 -5.19 15.19
N SER A 67 11.16 -6.46 15.59
CA SER A 67 12.28 -7.18 16.20
C SER A 67 13.14 -7.95 15.21
N CYS A 68 12.65 -8.19 14.00
CA CYS A 68 13.35 -8.96 13.01
C CYS A 68 14.45 -8.14 12.34
N ASN A 69 15.69 -8.65 12.37
CA ASN A 69 16.85 -8.01 11.74
C ASN A 69 16.96 -8.33 10.22
N VAL A 70 16.23 -9.34 9.76
CA VAL A 70 16.21 -9.74 8.35
C VAL A 70 15.03 -9.07 7.66
N ARG A 71 15.33 -8.17 6.72
CA ARG A 71 14.31 -7.35 6.05
C ARG A 71 13.24 -8.19 5.33
N SER A 72 13.63 -9.27 4.66
CA SER A 72 12.69 -10.14 3.96
C SER A 72 11.72 -10.85 4.91
N GLU A 73 12.18 -11.23 6.09
CA GLU A 73 11.31 -11.82 7.12
C GLU A 73 10.35 -10.79 7.71
N ALA A 74 10.86 -9.60 8.06
CA ALA A 74 10.03 -8.49 8.54
C ALA A 74 8.93 -8.16 7.51
N SER A 75 9.28 -8.08 6.24
CA SER A 75 8.33 -7.85 5.14
C SER A 75 7.26 -8.95 5.07
N SER A 76 7.65 -10.21 5.25
CA SER A 76 6.73 -11.35 5.26
C SER A 76 5.67 -11.23 6.36
N TYR A 77 6.07 -10.82 7.55
CA TYR A 77 5.12 -10.57 8.65
C TYR A 77 4.21 -9.37 8.37
N MET A 78 4.76 -8.27 7.85
CA MET A 78 3.98 -7.10 7.46
C MET A 78 2.94 -7.45 6.39
N VAL A 79 3.30 -8.24 5.39
CA VAL A 79 2.37 -8.68 4.33
C VAL A 79 1.19 -9.45 4.92
N ARG A 80 1.41 -10.31 5.91
CA ARG A 80 0.31 -11.04 6.57
C ARG A 80 -0.70 -10.08 7.21
N GLY A 81 -0.22 -9.08 7.92
CA GLY A 81 -1.07 -8.05 8.50
C GLY A 81 -1.78 -7.22 7.44
N LEU A 82 -1.03 -6.76 6.43
CA LEU A 82 -1.56 -5.94 5.35
C LEU A 82 -2.66 -6.67 4.55
N LYS A 83 -2.47 -7.95 4.24
CA LYS A 83 -3.50 -8.78 3.59
C LYS A 83 -4.79 -8.84 4.40
N ALA A 84 -4.68 -9.06 5.70
CA ALA A 84 -5.84 -9.11 6.59
C ALA A 84 -6.59 -7.77 6.62
N VAL A 85 -5.86 -6.65 6.72
CA VAL A 85 -6.43 -5.31 6.69
C VAL A 85 -7.16 -5.03 5.38
N ILE A 86 -6.54 -5.32 4.24
CA ILE A 86 -7.13 -5.04 2.92
C ILE A 86 -8.38 -5.89 2.69
N ARG A 87 -8.35 -7.16 3.05
CA ARG A 87 -9.54 -8.03 2.98
C ARG A 87 -10.69 -7.47 3.80
N GLN A 88 -10.40 -7.02 5.03
CA GLN A 88 -11.42 -6.49 5.92
C GLN A 88 -12.01 -5.18 5.39
N LEU A 89 -11.18 -4.26 4.93
CA LEU A 89 -11.63 -2.98 4.36
C LEU A 89 -12.52 -3.19 3.12
N TYR A 90 -12.18 -4.15 2.29
CA TYR A 90 -12.99 -4.51 1.14
C TYR A 90 -14.32 -5.17 1.56
N ALA A 91 -14.27 -6.13 2.47
CA ALA A 91 -15.46 -6.81 2.97
C ALA A 91 -16.47 -5.85 3.63
N ASP A 92 -15.96 -4.82 4.32
CA ASP A 92 -16.77 -3.78 4.95
C ASP A 92 -17.29 -2.73 3.96
N GLY A 93 -16.99 -2.85 2.68
CA GLY A 93 -17.39 -1.90 1.64
C GLY A 93 -16.70 -0.54 1.72
N GLN A 94 -15.58 -0.43 2.44
CA GLN A 94 -14.87 0.83 2.62
C GLN A 94 -13.86 1.13 1.51
N LEU A 95 -13.42 0.12 0.77
CA LEU A 95 -12.35 0.23 -0.22
C LEU A 95 -12.93 0.22 -1.63
N ASP A 96 -12.86 1.36 -2.33
CA ASP A 96 -13.24 1.48 -3.74
C ASP A 96 -12.05 1.26 -4.69
N GLY A 97 -10.85 1.56 -4.24
CA GLY A 97 -9.63 1.38 -5.00
C GLY A 97 -8.40 1.41 -4.08
N ILE A 98 -7.29 0.92 -4.58
CA ILE A 98 -6.03 0.87 -3.85
C ILE A 98 -4.88 1.35 -4.73
N ILE A 99 -4.01 2.16 -4.14
CA ILE A 99 -2.78 2.61 -4.76
C ILE A 99 -1.64 2.42 -3.76
N ALA A 100 -0.46 2.11 -4.25
CA ALA A 100 0.74 2.02 -3.43
C ALA A 100 1.87 2.80 -4.06
N ILE A 101 2.80 3.24 -3.22
CA ILE A 101 4.05 3.85 -3.65
C ILE A 101 5.21 3.21 -2.90
N GLY A 102 6.25 2.80 -3.62
CA GLY A 102 7.38 2.14 -3.00
C GLY A 102 8.55 1.85 -3.94
N GLY A 103 9.66 1.49 -3.33
CA GLY A 103 10.79 0.85 -3.99
C GLY A 103 10.54 -0.66 -4.14
N SER A 104 11.61 -1.46 -4.22
CA SER A 104 11.51 -2.91 -4.41
C SER A 104 10.70 -3.60 -3.29
N GLY A 105 11.02 -3.32 -2.04
CA GLY A 105 10.32 -3.93 -0.90
C GLY A 105 8.85 -3.50 -0.80
N GLY A 106 8.58 -2.21 -0.95
CA GLY A 106 7.22 -1.68 -0.94
C GLY A 106 6.35 -2.23 -2.07
N THR A 107 6.92 -2.36 -3.27
CA THR A 107 6.24 -2.97 -4.41
C THR A 107 5.87 -4.43 -4.16
N THR A 108 6.82 -5.20 -3.62
CA THR A 108 6.59 -6.61 -3.28
C THR A 108 5.47 -6.77 -2.25
N MET A 109 5.50 -5.98 -1.18
CA MET A 109 4.48 -6.04 -0.13
C MET A 109 3.09 -5.62 -0.65
N ALA A 110 3.04 -4.50 -1.35
CA ALA A 110 1.78 -3.95 -1.86
C ALA A 110 1.13 -4.87 -2.90
N SER A 111 1.89 -5.35 -3.89
CA SER A 111 1.35 -6.24 -4.92
C SER A 111 0.83 -7.55 -4.31
N ALA A 112 1.57 -8.14 -3.37
CA ALA A 112 1.12 -9.34 -2.68
C ALA A 112 -0.22 -9.14 -1.96
N ALA A 113 -0.40 -7.98 -1.33
CA ALA A 113 -1.66 -7.66 -0.65
C ALA A 113 -2.80 -7.33 -1.62
N MET A 114 -2.50 -6.68 -2.74
CA MET A 114 -3.49 -6.34 -3.77
C MET A 114 -4.10 -7.58 -4.44
N HIS A 115 -3.39 -8.71 -4.47
CA HIS A 115 -3.92 -9.98 -4.96
C HIS A 115 -5.07 -10.54 -4.11
N GLU A 116 -5.28 -10.01 -2.91
CA GLU A 116 -6.45 -10.35 -2.08
C GLU A 116 -7.75 -9.70 -2.57
N LEU A 117 -7.66 -8.72 -3.46
CA LEU A 117 -8.82 -8.02 -4.01
C LEU A 117 -9.28 -8.68 -5.32
N PRO A 118 -10.60 -8.72 -5.57
CA PRO A 118 -11.11 -9.31 -6.80
C PRO A 118 -10.76 -8.47 -8.04
N LEU A 119 -10.87 -9.09 -9.21
CA LEU A 119 -10.77 -8.39 -10.49
C LEU A 119 -11.79 -7.24 -10.55
N GLY A 120 -11.41 -6.15 -11.19
CA GLY A 120 -12.24 -4.97 -11.35
C GLY A 120 -12.10 -3.92 -10.25
N VAL A 121 -11.49 -4.24 -9.10
CA VAL A 121 -11.09 -3.21 -8.14
C VAL A 121 -9.84 -2.52 -8.67
N PRO A 122 -9.84 -1.18 -8.85
CA PRO A 122 -8.65 -0.47 -9.34
C PRO A 122 -7.44 -0.65 -8.42
N LYS A 123 -6.34 -1.14 -8.98
CA LYS A 123 -5.09 -1.45 -8.28
C LYS A 123 -3.93 -0.83 -9.04
N VAL A 124 -3.22 0.09 -8.39
CA VAL A 124 -2.08 0.79 -8.99
C VAL A 124 -0.89 0.76 -8.04
N VAL A 125 0.28 0.44 -8.55
CA VAL A 125 1.54 0.59 -7.80
C VAL A 125 2.46 1.56 -8.54
N VAL A 126 2.78 2.66 -7.89
CA VAL A 126 3.80 3.62 -8.34
C VAL A 126 5.14 3.16 -7.78
N THR A 127 6.03 2.73 -8.66
CA THR A 127 7.21 1.96 -8.26
C THR A 127 8.46 2.32 -9.05
N THR A 128 9.61 2.19 -8.43
CA THR A 128 10.91 2.27 -9.10
C THR A 128 11.23 1.00 -9.90
N MET A 129 10.42 -0.07 -9.77
CA MET A 129 10.66 -1.38 -10.38
C MET A 129 9.93 -1.59 -11.72
N ALA A 130 9.12 -0.63 -12.16
CA ALA A 130 8.28 -0.78 -13.35
C ALA A 130 9.07 -0.87 -14.68
N SER A 131 10.35 -0.51 -14.67
CA SER A 131 11.25 -0.62 -15.83
C SER A 131 11.91 -2.01 -15.99
N GLY A 132 11.72 -2.90 -15.02
CA GLY A 132 12.32 -4.24 -15.00
C GLY A 132 11.31 -5.35 -15.29
N ASN A 133 11.59 -6.54 -14.77
CA ASN A 133 10.66 -7.67 -14.85
C ASN A 133 9.49 -7.46 -13.89
N THR A 134 8.31 -7.21 -14.42
CA THR A 134 7.09 -6.93 -13.67
C THR A 134 6.23 -8.16 -13.41
N LEU A 135 6.50 -9.28 -14.07
CA LEU A 135 5.71 -10.51 -13.95
C LEU A 135 5.52 -10.99 -12.49
N PRO A 136 6.56 -10.96 -11.62
CA PRO A 136 6.39 -11.40 -10.23
C PRO A 136 5.37 -10.58 -9.43
N TYR A 137 5.13 -9.33 -9.84
CA TYR A 137 4.19 -8.43 -9.16
C TYR A 137 2.78 -8.53 -9.72
N VAL A 138 2.64 -8.64 -11.03
CA VAL A 138 1.35 -8.65 -11.72
C VAL A 138 0.67 -10.00 -11.65
N GLN A 139 1.41 -11.09 -11.86
CA GLN A 139 0.94 -12.49 -11.76
C GLN A 139 -0.40 -12.77 -12.48
N GLY A 140 -0.63 -12.10 -13.63
CA GLY A 140 -1.87 -12.27 -14.39
C GLY A 140 -3.09 -11.54 -13.83
N GLU A 141 -2.93 -10.73 -12.80
CA GLU A 141 -3.98 -9.88 -12.22
C GLU A 141 -4.10 -8.52 -12.94
N ASP A 142 -5.18 -7.82 -12.66
CA ASP A 142 -5.46 -6.48 -13.20
C ASP A 142 -4.73 -5.35 -12.44
N LEU A 143 -3.48 -5.58 -12.12
CA LEU A 143 -2.61 -4.64 -11.40
C LEU A 143 -1.82 -3.77 -12.37
N LEU A 144 -1.98 -2.44 -12.27
CA LEU A 144 -1.22 -1.47 -13.03
C LEU A 144 0.05 -1.06 -12.29
N LEU A 145 1.19 -1.17 -12.94
CA LEU A 145 2.47 -0.64 -12.46
C LEU A 145 2.81 0.65 -13.19
N SER A 146 3.09 1.71 -12.45
CA SER A 146 3.52 3.00 -12.97
C SER A 146 4.93 3.32 -12.48
N LEU A 147 5.81 3.72 -13.41
CA LEU A 147 7.18 4.09 -13.06
C LEU A 147 7.21 5.43 -12.31
N ILE A 148 7.95 5.46 -11.22
CA ILE A 148 8.33 6.70 -10.54
C ILE A 148 9.80 7.00 -10.85
N HIS A 149 10.08 8.23 -11.28
CA HIS A 149 11.44 8.76 -11.39
C HIS A 149 11.87 9.35 -10.04
N ILE A 150 13.01 8.91 -9.60
CA ILE A 150 13.65 9.45 -8.39
C ILE A 150 14.80 10.35 -8.82
#